data_f1e987c937ac6c8a8ab89f4269c9c2bb
#
_entry.id   f1e987c937ac6c8a8ab89f4269c9c2bb
#
_cell.length_a   1.000
_cell.length_b   1.000
_cell.length_c   1.000
_cell.angle_alpha   90.00
_cell.angle_beta   90.00
_cell.angle_gamma   90.00
#
_symmetry.space_group_name_H-M   'P 1'
#
loop_
_entity.id
_entity.type
_entity.pdbx_description
1 polymer ?
#
loop_
_entity_poly.entity_id
_entity_poly.type
_entity_poly.pdbx_seq_one_letter_code
_entity_poly.pdbx_strand_id
1 'polypeptide(L)'
;EVEQIKIFGLPKNKIKLALKRSFTIPIKFNDDIKDKKKFIKIIKDSGLKIQEGGRIMNLGDNVDKSLAMQIFLKNVKTFIKDPIKTIGIGDNHNDIGMLKNTDIPCLVYSESFKGKNIKIKNLIVSDKPSPQGWAGVMKKAVLKI
;
A
#
# COMPACT_ATOMS: atom_id res chain seq x y z
N GLU A 1 -25.75 -2.37 -5.61
CA GLU A 1 -25.18 -3.27 -4.60
C GLU A 1 -24.48 -4.48 -5.25
N VAL A 2 -25.09 -5.16 -6.23
CA VAL A 2 -24.47 -6.30 -6.96
C VAL A 2 -23.16 -5.87 -7.63
N GLU A 3 -23.17 -4.71 -8.30
CA GLU A 3 -21.97 -4.14 -8.93
C GLU A 3 -20.86 -3.83 -7.92
N GLN A 4 -21.21 -3.31 -6.76
CA GLN A 4 -20.24 -3.04 -5.68
C GLN A 4 -19.60 -4.33 -5.17
N ILE A 5 -20.37 -5.41 -4.99
CA ILE A 5 -19.85 -6.73 -4.61
C ILE A 5 -18.80 -7.20 -5.63
N LYS A 6 -19.13 -7.07 -6.92
CA LYS A 6 -18.23 -7.47 -8.02
C LYS A 6 -16.97 -6.61 -8.05
N ILE A 7 -17.08 -5.30 -7.88
CA ILE A 7 -15.96 -4.35 -7.90
C ILE A 7 -15.03 -4.58 -6.72
N PHE A 8 -15.56 -4.63 -5.50
CA PHE A 8 -14.74 -4.80 -4.29
C PHE A 8 -14.30 -6.23 -4.06
N GLY A 9 -14.99 -7.22 -4.62
CA GLY A 9 -14.76 -8.64 -4.35
C GLY A 9 -14.95 -8.99 -2.88
N LEU A 10 -15.87 -8.31 -2.21
CA LEU A 10 -16.21 -8.50 -0.81
C LEU A 10 -17.66 -8.97 -0.67
N PRO A 11 -17.99 -9.78 0.33
CA PRO A 11 -19.37 -10.15 0.61
C PRO A 11 -20.20 -8.93 1.02
N LYS A 12 -21.51 -8.99 0.76
CA LYS A 12 -22.47 -7.89 0.95
C LYS A 12 -22.35 -7.19 2.31
N ASN A 13 -22.24 -7.94 3.38
CA ASN A 13 -22.13 -7.42 4.75
C ASN A 13 -20.85 -6.59 5.00
N LYS A 14 -19.80 -6.80 4.20
CA LYS A 14 -18.52 -6.05 4.31
C LYS A 14 -18.46 -4.83 3.39
N ILE A 15 -19.33 -4.74 2.37
CA ILE A 15 -19.35 -3.58 1.45
C ILE A 15 -19.61 -2.27 2.20
N LYS A 16 -20.61 -2.28 3.10
CA LYS A 16 -20.96 -1.09 3.90
C LYS A 16 -19.78 -0.56 4.72
N LEU A 17 -18.98 -1.47 5.30
CA LEU A 17 -17.76 -1.12 6.02
C LEU A 17 -16.67 -0.61 5.08
N ALA A 18 -16.50 -1.23 3.92
CA ALA A 18 -15.51 -0.82 2.93
C ALA A 18 -15.78 0.58 2.34
N LEU A 19 -17.05 0.99 2.30
CA LEU A 19 -17.51 2.31 1.87
C LEU A 19 -17.50 3.36 2.99
N LYS A 20 -17.47 2.94 4.26
CA LYS A 20 -17.42 3.84 5.42
C LYS A 20 -15.99 4.39 5.59
N ARG A 21 -15.69 5.43 4.83
CA ARG A 21 -14.37 6.07 4.80
C ARG A 21 -14.48 7.56 5.09
N SER A 22 -13.59 8.08 5.92
CA SER A 22 -13.54 9.50 6.29
C SER A 22 -12.54 10.31 5.47
N PHE A 23 -11.52 9.65 4.89
CA PHE A 23 -10.37 10.34 4.28
C PHE A 23 -10.09 9.93 2.84
N THR A 24 -10.79 8.92 2.31
CA THR A 24 -10.60 8.46 0.94
C THR A 24 -11.91 8.11 0.27
N ILE A 25 -11.98 8.32 -1.03
CA ILE A 25 -13.10 7.90 -1.88
C ILE A 25 -12.63 6.78 -2.80
N PRO A 26 -13.24 5.60 -2.76
CA PRO A 26 -12.92 4.52 -3.69
C PRO A 26 -13.47 4.86 -5.09
N ILE A 27 -12.62 4.73 -6.09
CA ILE A 27 -12.94 5.02 -7.49
C ILE A 27 -12.62 3.82 -8.35
N LYS A 28 -13.50 3.52 -9.30
CA LYS A 28 -13.22 2.62 -10.40
C LYS A 28 -13.58 3.32 -11.71
N PHE A 29 -12.66 3.29 -12.66
CA PHE A 29 -12.98 3.70 -14.03
C PHE A 29 -13.52 2.50 -14.81
N ASN A 30 -14.63 2.72 -15.49
CA ASN A 30 -15.20 1.76 -16.44
C ASN A 30 -14.89 2.14 -17.88
N ASP A 31 -14.30 3.33 -18.08
CA ASP A 31 -14.27 4.02 -19.37
C ASP A 31 -12.88 4.13 -19.96
N ASP A 32 -12.83 4.76 -21.15
CA ASP A 32 -11.68 4.89 -22.01
C ASP A 32 -10.46 5.51 -21.29
N ILE A 33 -9.28 5.04 -21.64
CA ILE A 33 -7.97 5.47 -21.10
C ILE A 33 -7.77 6.99 -21.21
N LYS A 34 -8.37 7.64 -22.22
CA LYS A 34 -8.25 9.11 -22.41
C LYS A 34 -8.91 9.88 -21.26
N ASP A 35 -10.10 9.48 -20.86
CA ASP A 35 -10.83 10.14 -19.77
C ASP A 35 -10.17 9.89 -18.42
N LYS A 36 -9.64 8.70 -18.21
CA LYS A 36 -8.84 8.37 -17.02
C LYS A 36 -7.64 9.33 -16.86
N LYS A 37 -6.88 9.56 -17.94
CA LYS A 37 -5.71 10.46 -17.91
C LYS A 37 -6.10 11.90 -17.59
N LYS A 38 -7.16 12.41 -18.24
CA LYS A 38 -7.70 13.75 -18.02
C LYS A 38 -8.14 13.94 -16.57
N PHE A 39 -8.88 12.97 -16.02
CA PHE A 39 -9.33 12.98 -14.64
C PHE A 39 -8.17 12.99 -13.67
N ILE A 40 -7.17 12.09 -13.84
CA ILE A 40 -5.97 12.04 -13.00
C ILE A 40 -5.22 13.38 -13.00
N LYS A 41 -5.15 14.05 -14.15
CA LYS A 41 -4.54 15.38 -14.26
C LYS A 41 -5.31 16.41 -13.42
N ILE A 42 -6.63 16.49 -13.58
CA ILE A 42 -7.48 17.41 -12.80
C ILE A 42 -7.30 17.19 -11.30
N ILE A 43 -7.30 15.94 -10.86
CA ILE A 43 -7.11 15.60 -9.44
C ILE A 43 -5.73 16.05 -8.94
N LYS A 44 -4.69 15.83 -9.73
CA LYS A 44 -3.34 16.31 -9.39
C LYS A 44 -3.27 17.83 -9.27
N ASP A 45 -3.90 18.54 -10.21
CA ASP A 45 -3.91 20.00 -10.24
C ASP A 45 -4.70 20.59 -9.06
N SER A 46 -5.64 19.83 -8.47
CA SER A 46 -6.39 20.23 -7.28
C SER A 46 -5.67 19.86 -5.94
N GLY A 47 -4.44 19.36 -5.98
CA GLY A 47 -3.66 19.00 -4.81
C GLY A 47 -4.03 17.66 -4.18
N LEU A 48 -4.97 16.92 -4.76
CA LEU A 48 -5.36 15.60 -4.31
C LEU A 48 -4.51 14.50 -4.98
N LYS A 49 -4.53 13.30 -4.40
CA LYS A 49 -3.78 12.14 -4.88
C LYS A 49 -4.69 10.96 -5.17
N ILE A 50 -4.41 10.30 -6.29
CA ILE A 50 -4.98 8.99 -6.60
C ILE A 50 -3.94 7.93 -6.28
N GLN A 51 -4.31 6.97 -5.44
CA GLN A 51 -3.49 5.81 -5.14
C GLN A 51 -4.11 4.57 -5.80
N GLU A 52 -3.30 3.86 -6.59
CA GLU A 52 -3.73 2.61 -7.20
C GLU A 52 -3.67 1.50 -6.14
N GLY A 53 -4.81 0.87 -5.90
CA GLY A 53 -4.94 -0.37 -5.15
C GLY A 53 -5.06 -1.57 -6.09
N GLY A 54 -5.07 -2.78 -5.56
CA GLY A 54 -5.17 -4.00 -6.38
C GLY A 54 -6.47 -4.14 -7.18
N ARG A 55 -7.57 -3.54 -6.73
CA ARG A 55 -8.90 -3.65 -7.38
C ARG A 55 -9.56 -2.31 -7.69
N ILE A 56 -9.32 -1.32 -6.87
CA ILE A 56 -9.90 0.02 -6.96
C ILE A 56 -8.82 1.06 -6.76
N MET A 57 -9.03 2.24 -7.28
CA MET A 57 -8.24 3.42 -6.94
C MET A 57 -8.85 4.13 -5.73
N ASN A 58 -8.02 4.80 -4.96
CA ASN A 58 -8.45 5.61 -3.84
C ASN A 58 -8.06 7.06 -4.11
N LEU A 59 -9.05 7.94 -4.14
CA LEU A 59 -8.87 9.38 -4.16
C LEU A 59 -8.81 9.87 -2.72
N GLY A 60 -7.84 10.67 -2.39
CA GLY A 60 -7.69 11.26 -1.06
C GLY A 60 -6.68 12.37 -1.06
N ASP A 61 -6.31 12.81 0.13
CA ASP A 61 -5.26 13.79 0.34
C ASP A 61 -3.88 13.21 -0.01
N ASN A 62 -2.85 14.05 -0.04
CA ASN A 62 -1.48 13.65 -0.34
C ASN A 62 -0.84 12.88 0.83
N VAL A 63 -1.47 11.80 1.24
CA VAL A 63 -0.97 10.84 2.24
C VAL A 63 -0.70 9.50 1.58
N ASP A 64 0.34 8.84 2.06
CA ASP A 64 0.68 7.48 1.65
C ASP A 64 1.21 6.68 2.85
N LYS A 65 1.45 5.38 2.65
CA LYS A 65 1.93 4.49 3.72
C LYS A 65 3.27 4.94 4.30
N SER A 66 4.12 5.57 3.50
CA SER A 66 5.41 6.08 3.97
C SER A 66 5.24 7.24 4.94
N LEU A 67 4.43 8.22 4.58
CA LEU A 67 4.15 9.37 5.45
C LEU A 67 3.46 8.93 6.74
N ALA A 68 2.46 8.04 6.65
CA ALA A 68 1.78 7.50 7.81
C ALA A 68 2.74 6.78 8.77
N MET A 69 3.66 5.96 8.23
CA MET A 69 4.69 5.29 9.01
C MET A 69 5.65 6.29 9.68
N GLN A 70 6.10 7.31 8.96
CA GLN A 70 7.01 8.32 9.51
C GLN A 70 6.37 9.08 10.68
N ILE A 71 5.10 9.50 10.53
CA ILE A 71 4.34 10.16 11.60
C ILE A 71 4.18 9.22 12.80
N PHE A 72 3.83 7.96 12.56
CA PHE A 72 3.70 6.96 13.61
C PHE A 72 5.02 6.78 14.36
N LEU A 73 6.13 6.57 13.66
CA LEU A 73 7.45 6.39 14.27
C LEU A 73 7.91 7.63 15.04
N LYS A 74 7.62 8.83 14.53
CA LYS A 74 7.89 10.07 15.26
C LYS A 74 7.18 10.08 16.61
N ASN A 75 5.91 9.70 16.65
CA ASN A 75 5.15 9.62 17.89
C ASN A 75 5.66 8.52 18.81
N VAL A 76 5.93 7.31 18.31
CA VAL A 76 6.46 6.20 19.11
C VAL A 76 7.78 6.57 19.79
N LYS A 77 8.68 7.28 19.11
CA LYS A 77 9.95 7.75 19.66
C LYS A 77 9.80 8.76 20.81
N THR A 78 8.63 9.35 21.02
CA THR A 78 8.39 10.18 22.21
C THR A 78 8.25 9.34 23.48
N PHE A 79 7.83 8.08 23.36
CA PHE A 79 7.59 7.17 24.48
C PHE A 79 8.72 6.14 24.66
N ILE A 80 9.25 5.63 23.55
CA ILE A 80 10.31 4.62 23.55
C ILE A 80 11.65 5.31 23.36
N LYS A 81 12.55 5.17 24.35
CA LYS A 81 13.92 5.75 24.31
C LYS A 81 14.94 4.82 23.68
N ASP A 82 14.65 3.51 23.65
CA ASP A 82 15.54 2.50 23.05
C ASP A 82 15.58 2.65 21.52
N PRO A 83 16.67 2.21 20.89
CA PRO A 83 16.77 2.16 19.43
C PRO A 83 15.67 1.31 18.82
N ILE A 84 14.92 1.90 17.89
CA ILE A 84 13.83 1.22 17.18
C ILE A 84 14.33 0.72 15.83
N LYS A 85 14.21 -0.57 15.58
CA LYS A 85 14.38 -1.18 14.26
C LYS A 85 13.03 -1.40 13.60
N THR A 86 12.95 -1.03 12.33
CA THR A 86 11.69 -1.12 11.56
C THR A 86 11.77 -2.20 10.48
N ILE A 87 10.77 -3.08 10.44
CA ILE A 87 10.58 -4.04 9.36
C ILE A 87 9.39 -3.57 8.51
N GLY A 88 9.63 -3.22 7.25
CA GLY A 88 8.57 -2.92 6.30
C GLY A 88 8.26 -4.14 5.45
N ILE A 89 7.00 -4.55 5.38
CA ILE A 89 6.57 -5.66 4.53
C ILE A 89 5.45 -5.17 3.60
N GLY A 90 5.64 -5.36 2.31
CA GLY A 90 4.67 -4.96 1.28
C GLY A 90 4.68 -5.89 0.09
N ASP A 91 3.68 -5.78 -0.78
CA ASP A 91 3.50 -6.64 -1.94
C ASP A 91 3.10 -5.87 -3.22
N ASN A 92 3.05 -4.51 -3.15
CA ASN A 92 2.54 -3.71 -4.26
C ASN A 92 3.25 -2.36 -4.38
N HIS A 93 2.96 -1.62 -5.45
CA HIS A 93 3.52 -0.30 -5.75
C HIS A 93 3.33 0.73 -4.62
N ASN A 94 2.17 0.74 -3.98
CA ASN A 94 1.87 1.66 -2.88
C ASN A 94 2.69 1.39 -1.60
N ASP A 95 3.41 0.26 -1.53
CA ASP A 95 4.29 -0.08 -0.42
C ASP A 95 5.73 0.40 -0.62
N ILE A 96 6.13 0.70 -1.87
CA ILE A 96 7.51 1.06 -2.21
C ILE A 96 8.05 2.22 -1.37
N GLY A 97 7.24 3.26 -1.18
CA GLY A 97 7.63 4.41 -0.36
C GLY A 97 7.93 4.02 1.09
N MET A 98 7.08 3.19 1.68
CA MET A 98 7.27 2.63 3.02
C MET A 98 8.53 1.75 3.08
N LEU A 99 8.70 0.83 2.14
CA LEU A 99 9.87 -0.06 2.09
C LEU A 99 11.20 0.70 2.00
N LYS A 100 11.25 1.79 1.25
CA LYS A 100 12.45 2.64 1.13
C LYS A 100 12.82 3.35 2.44
N ASN A 101 11.89 3.51 3.35
CA ASN A 101 12.04 4.24 4.60
C ASN A 101 12.03 3.32 5.84
N THR A 102 12.23 2.01 5.66
CA THR A 102 12.40 1.04 6.75
C THR A 102 13.83 0.52 6.81
N ASP A 103 14.27 0.09 7.99
CA ASP A 103 15.61 -0.48 8.19
C ASP A 103 15.76 -1.83 7.48
N ILE A 104 14.71 -2.64 7.51
CA ILE A 104 14.67 -3.97 6.91
C ILE A 104 13.47 -4.04 5.96
N PRO A 105 13.66 -3.69 4.68
CA PRO A 105 12.60 -3.77 3.68
C PRO A 105 12.37 -5.21 3.22
N CYS A 106 11.10 -5.61 3.12
CA CYS A 106 10.68 -6.93 2.68
C CYS A 106 9.60 -6.82 1.61
N LEU A 107 9.83 -7.42 0.46
CA LEU A 107 8.86 -7.49 -0.63
C LEU A 107 8.31 -8.91 -0.75
N VAL A 108 7.01 -9.06 -0.59
CA VAL A 108 6.31 -10.32 -0.79
C VAL A 108 5.93 -10.44 -2.25
N TYR A 109 6.13 -11.62 -2.84
CA TYR A 109 5.71 -11.90 -4.21
C TYR A 109 4.19 -11.68 -4.37
N SER A 110 3.82 -11.01 -5.45
CA SER A 110 2.43 -10.80 -5.86
C SER A 110 2.32 -10.94 -7.37
N GLU A 111 1.30 -11.66 -7.86
CA GLU A 111 1.07 -11.81 -9.30
C GLU A 111 0.75 -10.49 -9.99
N SER A 112 0.08 -9.59 -9.29
CA SER A 112 -0.26 -8.25 -9.77
C SER A 112 0.95 -7.31 -9.81
N PHE A 113 1.98 -7.62 -9.01
CA PHE A 113 3.19 -6.80 -8.88
C PHE A 113 4.43 -7.68 -8.83
N LYS A 114 5.06 -7.88 -9.98
CA LYS A 114 6.24 -8.77 -10.10
C LYS A 114 7.55 -8.17 -9.57
N GLY A 115 7.49 -7.00 -8.93
CA GLY A 115 8.67 -6.36 -8.32
C GLY A 115 9.82 -6.04 -9.28
N LYS A 116 9.58 -6.05 -10.60
CA LYS A 116 10.61 -5.78 -11.59
C LYS A 116 11.15 -4.35 -11.43
N ASN A 117 12.47 -4.22 -11.40
CA ASN A 117 13.20 -2.96 -11.35
C ASN A 117 13.08 -2.15 -10.03
N ILE A 118 12.75 -2.78 -8.90
CA ILE A 118 12.79 -2.11 -7.61
C ILE A 118 14.23 -2.07 -7.11
N LYS A 119 14.78 -0.86 -6.99
CA LYS A 119 16.10 -0.64 -6.39
C LYS A 119 15.91 -0.18 -4.94
N ILE A 120 15.96 -1.11 -4.01
CA ILE A 120 15.96 -0.86 -2.56
C ILE A 120 17.13 -1.62 -1.96
N LYS A 121 17.96 -0.91 -1.18
CA LYS A 121 19.12 -1.51 -0.52
C LYS A 121 18.67 -2.56 0.51
N ASN A 122 19.33 -3.70 0.54
CA ASN A 122 19.09 -4.81 1.48
C ASN A 122 17.65 -5.39 1.42
N LEU A 123 16.96 -5.25 0.29
CA LEU A 123 15.60 -5.76 0.11
C LEU A 123 15.57 -7.29 0.26
N ILE A 124 14.74 -7.78 1.16
CA ILE A 124 14.43 -9.22 1.27
C ILE A 124 13.22 -9.48 0.40
N VAL A 125 13.35 -10.41 -0.55
CA VAL A 125 12.26 -10.76 -1.48
C VAL A 125 11.80 -12.19 -1.20
N SER A 126 10.50 -12.45 -1.24
CA SER A 126 9.95 -13.79 -1.26
C SER A 126 9.68 -14.26 -2.69
N ASP A 127 9.81 -15.56 -2.91
CA ASP A 127 9.45 -16.30 -4.11
C ASP A 127 7.99 -16.80 -4.07
N LYS A 128 7.34 -16.73 -2.91
CA LYS A 128 5.97 -17.18 -2.67
C LYS A 128 5.03 -16.02 -2.33
N PRO A 129 3.75 -16.13 -2.68
CA PRO A 129 2.75 -15.16 -2.25
C PRO A 129 2.42 -15.30 -0.77
N SER A 130 1.65 -14.36 -0.22
CA SER A 130 1.05 -14.49 1.11
C SER A 130 0.11 -15.72 1.16
N PRO A 131 0.02 -16.40 2.32
CA PRO A 131 0.67 -16.06 3.60
C PRO A 131 2.12 -16.58 3.73
N GLN A 132 2.53 -17.59 2.92
CA GLN A 132 3.84 -18.24 3.05
C GLN A 132 5.00 -17.27 2.77
N GLY A 133 4.88 -16.44 1.72
CA GLY A 133 5.88 -15.43 1.40
C GLY A 133 6.05 -14.40 2.50
N TRP A 134 4.94 -13.95 3.08
CA TRP A 134 4.97 -13.02 4.21
C TRP A 134 5.71 -13.62 5.43
N ALA A 135 5.34 -14.84 5.83
CA ALA A 135 6.00 -15.55 6.92
C ALA A 135 7.50 -15.77 6.66
N GLY A 136 7.85 -16.10 5.42
CA GLY A 136 9.24 -16.32 5.01
C GLY A 136 10.11 -15.07 5.11
N VAL A 137 9.63 -13.92 4.60
CA VAL A 137 10.39 -12.66 4.71
C VAL A 137 10.45 -12.16 6.14
N MET A 138 9.38 -12.31 6.91
CA MET A 138 9.37 -11.93 8.33
C MET A 138 10.41 -12.71 9.14
N LYS A 139 10.47 -14.04 8.96
CA LYS A 139 11.50 -14.87 9.59
C LYS A 139 12.91 -14.41 9.26
N LYS A 140 13.19 -14.13 7.97
CA LYS A 140 14.49 -13.63 7.53
C LYS A 140 14.81 -12.24 8.10
N ALA A 141 13.80 -11.39 8.23
CA ALA A 141 13.96 -10.03 8.76
C ALA A 141 14.29 -10.02 10.25
N VAL A 142 13.57 -10.82 11.06
CA VAL A 142 13.81 -10.93 12.51
C VAL A 142 15.22 -11.43 12.82
N LEU A 143 15.79 -12.30 12.00
CA LEU A 143 17.18 -12.76 12.16
C LEU A 143 18.25 -11.70 11.88
N LYS A 144 17.85 -10.48 11.40
CA LYS A 144 18.75 -9.35 11.13
C LYS A 144 18.65 -8.24 12.17
N ILE A 145 17.81 -8.40 13.18
CA ILE A 145 17.69 -7.48 14.31
C ILE A 145 18.74 -7.82 15.36
#